data_f487fb10428b6a680a8c27e155ae32d9
#
_entry.id   f487fb10428b6a680a8c27e155ae32d9
#
_cell.length_a   1.000
_cell.length_b   1.000
_cell.length_c   1.000
_cell.angle_alpha   90.00
_cell.angle_beta   90.00
_cell.angle_gamma   90.00
#
_symmetry.space_group_name_H-M   'P 1'
#
loop_
_entity.id
_entity.type
_entity.pdbx_description
1 polymer ?
#
loop_
_entity_poly.entity_id
_entity_poly.type
_entity_poly.pdbx_seq_one_letter_code
_entity_poly.pdbx_strand_id
1 'polypeptide(L)'
;SLSSTVEPPFAFNSLKEQTSKDAVAKLAAEMVRPGQAIALMGGSSVYALAKRLREMPSLTVVTNSVPVSDLFAQQPRGDQTVVLTGGVRTPTGSLVGNITTEAFARFNLDLVFMGTHGMDIEFGFSSPNLIEADTNREVIRRAAKFVVLADHTKWGIRGFSSFAELSEADGVITTDGLSPEALGTLRENIKEVLVAKP
;
A
#
# COMPACT_ATOMS: atom_id res chain seq x y z
N SER A 1 20.14 2.95 -12.75
CA SER A 1 20.40 2.72 -11.34
C SER A 1 19.79 1.41 -10.92
N LEU A 2 20.51 0.72 -10.10
CA LEU A 2 20.10 -0.61 -9.67
C LEU A 2 19.33 -0.57 -8.35
N SER A 3 19.55 0.44 -7.51
CA SER A 3 18.81 0.59 -6.26
C SER A 3 18.67 2.07 -5.88
N SER A 4 17.63 2.37 -5.12
CA SER A 4 17.36 3.72 -4.63
C SER A 4 17.24 3.73 -3.12
N THR A 5 17.91 4.69 -2.49
CA THR A 5 17.82 5.01 -1.06
C THR A 5 17.06 6.30 -0.80
N VAL A 6 16.60 6.97 -1.86
CA VAL A 6 15.91 8.25 -1.77
C VAL A 6 14.40 8.03 -1.84
N GLU A 7 13.70 8.53 -0.84
CA GLU A 7 12.25 8.51 -0.76
C GLU A 7 11.72 9.88 -1.18
N PRO A 8 10.85 9.96 -2.23
CA PRO A 8 10.29 11.22 -2.66
C PRO A 8 9.27 11.76 -1.65
N PRO A 9 9.14 13.09 -1.52
CA PRO A 9 8.13 13.68 -0.65
C PRO A 9 6.71 13.31 -1.06
N PHE A 10 5.83 13.11 -0.08
CA PHE A 10 4.43 12.74 -0.30
C PHE A 10 3.65 13.75 -1.18
N ALA A 11 3.99 15.03 -1.12
CA ALA A 11 3.24 16.10 -1.78
C ALA A 11 3.54 16.27 -3.29
N PHE A 12 4.52 15.57 -3.85
CA PHE A 12 4.90 15.73 -5.26
C PHE A 12 4.11 14.79 -6.17
N ASN A 13 2.90 15.25 -6.58
CA ASN A 13 2.07 14.51 -7.52
C ASN A 13 1.60 15.40 -8.67
N SER A 14 1.88 15.01 -9.92
CA SER A 14 1.26 15.60 -11.10
C SER A 14 -0.22 15.19 -11.20
N LEU A 15 -1.03 15.95 -11.97
CA LEU A 15 -2.43 15.59 -12.23
C LEU A 15 -2.57 14.21 -12.88
N LYS A 16 -1.65 13.85 -13.77
CA LYS A 16 -1.63 12.53 -14.43
C LYS A 16 -1.41 11.41 -13.40
N GLU A 17 -0.47 11.59 -12.49
CA GLU A 17 -0.21 10.62 -11.41
C GLU A 17 -1.41 10.50 -10.49
N GLN A 18 -2.08 11.61 -10.19
CA GLN A 18 -3.28 11.62 -9.36
C GLN A 18 -4.42 10.83 -10.02
N THR A 19 -4.63 10.99 -11.32
CA THR A 19 -5.63 10.24 -12.08
C THR A 19 -5.35 8.74 -12.05
N SER A 20 -4.09 8.34 -12.20
CA SER A 20 -3.68 6.94 -12.10
C SER A 20 -3.94 6.36 -10.72
N LYS A 21 -3.62 7.10 -9.67
CA LYS A 21 -3.86 6.68 -8.28
C LYS A 21 -5.35 6.54 -7.97
N ASP A 22 -6.16 7.45 -8.47
CA ASP A 22 -7.62 7.40 -8.28
C ASP A 22 -8.23 6.18 -8.98
N ALA A 23 -7.75 5.84 -10.18
CA ALA A 23 -8.21 4.64 -10.89
C ALA A 23 -7.84 3.35 -10.15
N VAL A 24 -6.62 3.27 -9.62
CA VAL A 24 -6.18 2.14 -8.79
C VAL A 24 -7.01 2.06 -7.52
N ALA A 25 -7.23 3.18 -6.85
CA ALA A 25 -8.01 3.25 -5.61
C ALA A 25 -9.46 2.79 -5.81
N LYS A 26 -10.06 3.09 -6.95
CA LYS A 26 -11.41 2.65 -7.28
C LYS A 26 -11.51 1.13 -7.29
N LEU A 27 -10.59 0.45 -7.94
CA LEU A 27 -10.56 -1.01 -7.97
C LEU A 27 -10.26 -1.60 -6.59
N ALA A 28 -9.35 -0.99 -5.84
CA ALA A 28 -9.02 -1.45 -4.50
C ALA A 28 -10.22 -1.35 -3.54
N ALA A 29 -10.98 -0.26 -3.63
CA ALA A 29 -12.17 -0.06 -2.79
C ALA A 29 -13.22 -1.15 -2.99
N GLU A 30 -13.32 -1.70 -4.19
CA GLU A 30 -14.25 -2.80 -4.49
C GLU A 30 -13.89 -4.11 -3.78
N MET A 31 -12.68 -4.25 -3.29
CA MET A 31 -12.22 -5.42 -2.52
C MET A 31 -12.63 -5.35 -1.05
N VAL A 32 -13.02 -4.19 -0.56
CA VAL A 32 -13.32 -3.96 0.85
C VAL A 32 -14.81 -4.09 1.13
N ARG A 33 -15.16 -4.78 2.21
CA ARG A 33 -16.53 -4.99 2.65
C ARG A 33 -16.80 -4.31 3.99
N PRO A 34 -18.04 -3.85 4.25
CA PRO A 34 -18.41 -3.39 5.57
C PRO A 34 -18.13 -4.45 6.64
N GLY A 35 -17.67 -4.01 7.81
CA GLY A 35 -17.38 -4.90 8.93
C GLY A 35 -15.98 -5.51 8.93
N GLN A 36 -15.18 -5.29 7.88
CA GLN A 36 -13.82 -5.79 7.82
C GLN A 36 -12.85 -4.96 8.66
N ALA A 37 -11.76 -5.60 9.06
CA ALA A 37 -10.59 -4.96 9.64
C ALA A 37 -9.47 -4.96 8.61
N ILE A 38 -9.02 -3.77 8.23
CA ILE A 38 -8.01 -3.61 7.18
C ILE A 38 -6.83 -2.77 7.65
N ALA A 39 -5.66 -2.99 7.07
CA ALA A 39 -4.53 -2.09 7.22
C ALA A 39 -4.36 -1.25 5.96
N LEU A 40 -4.16 0.04 6.16
CA LEU A 40 -3.80 0.99 5.13
C LEU A 40 -2.40 1.50 5.45
N MET A 41 -1.42 1.05 4.68
CA MET A 41 -0.03 1.46 4.86
C MET A 41 0.24 2.80 4.19
N GLY A 42 1.40 3.39 4.45
CA GLY A 42 1.76 4.67 3.85
C GLY A 42 1.89 4.60 2.32
N GLY A 43 1.78 5.76 1.70
CA GLY A 43 1.91 5.93 0.25
C GLY A 43 0.70 6.62 -0.38
N SER A 44 0.93 7.27 -1.51
CA SER A 44 -0.07 8.11 -2.15
C SER A 44 -1.22 7.33 -2.80
N SER A 45 -0.96 6.12 -3.30
CA SER A 45 -2.02 5.27 -3.85
C SER A 45 -2.95 4.75 -2.75
N VAL A 46 -2.39 4.39 -1.61
CA VAL A 46 -3.18 3.97 -0.45
C VAL A 46 -3.94 5.15 0.15
N TYR A 47 -3.37 6.35 0.13
CA TYR A 47 -4.07 7.56 0.53
C TYR A 47 -5.31 7.81 -0.36
N ALA A 48 -5.18 7.62 -1.67
CA ALA A 48 -6.32 7.74 -2.60
C ALA A 48 -7.41 6.71 -2.27
N LEU A 49 -7.03 5.48 -1.90
CA LEU A 49 -7.96 4.46 -1.43
C LEU A 49 -8.66 4.89 -0.14
N ALA A 50 -7.92 5.43 0.81
CA ALA A 50 -8.48 5.90 2.08
C ALA A 50 -9.59 6.93 1.89
N LYS A 51 -9.44 7.85 0.92
CA LYS A 51 -10.49 8.83 0.56
C LYS A 51 -11.82 8.15 0.20
N ARG A 52 -11.76 7.02 -0.52
CA ARG A 52 -12.94 6.28 -0.93
C ARG A 52 -13.57 5.50 0.21
N LEU A 53 -12.76 5.11 1.19
CA LEU A 53 -13.22 4.28 2.31
C LEU A 53 -13.82 5.08 3.47
N ARG A 54 -13.71 6.41 3.45
CA ARG A 54 -14.26 7.25 4.54
C ARG A 54 -15.74 7.03 4.79
N GLU A 55 -16.50 6.66 3.77
CA GLU A 55 -17.94 6.48 3.89
C GLU A 55 -18.36 5.03 4.03
N MET A 56 -17.42 4.10 4.08
CA MET A 56 -17.77 2.69 4.23
C MET A 56 -18.24 2.37 5.65
N PRO A 57 -19.43 1.76 5.80
CA PRO A 57 -19.96 1.45 7.14
C PRO A 57 -19.12 0.42 7.89
N SER A 58 -19.05 0.57 9.20
CA SER A 58 -18.53 -0.45 10.14
C SER A 58 -17.09 -0.89 9.84
N LEU A 59 -16.27 -0.02 9.25
CA LEU A 59 -14.90 -0.34 8.89
C LEU A 59 -13.96 -0.13 10.07
N THR A 60 -13.05 -1.07 10.28
CA THR A 60 -11.92 -0.90 11.19
C THR A 60 -10.65 -0.73 10.37
N VAL A 61 -9.95 0.37 10.59
CA VAL A 61 -8.70 0.70 9.89
C VAL A 61 -7.56 0.74 10.88
N VAL A 62 -6.49 0.00 10.58
CA VAL A 62 -5.21 0.14 11.27
C VAL A 62 -4.24 0.74 10.27
N THR A 63 -3.61 1.84 10.64
CA THR A 63 -2.69 2.54 9.72
C THR A 63 -1.44 3.01 10.43
N ASN A 64 -0.33 2.99 9.72
CA ASN A 64 0.92 3.63 10.13
C ASN A 64 1.12 4.98 9.43
N SER A 65 0.13 5.43 8.67
CA SER A 65 0.21 6.67 7.91
C SER A 65 -0.49 7.80 8.66
N VAL A 66 0.27 8.82 9.04
CA VAL A 66 -0.29 10.02 9.66
C VAL A 66 -1.27 10.72 8.70
N PRO A 67 -0.95 10.92 7.40
CA PRO A 67 -1.92 11.50 6.47
C PRO A 67 -3.23 10.70 6.35
N VAL A 68 -3.18 9.38 6.34
CA VAL A 68 -4.39 8.54 6.29
C VAL A 68 -5.22 8.72 7.58
N SER A 69 -4.57 8.69 8.74
CA SER A 69 -5.26 8.90 10.02
C SER A 69 -5.94 10.27 10.05
N ASP A 70 -5.26 11.32 9.64
CA ASP A 70 -5.81 12.67 9.60
C ASP A 70 -7.01 12.77 8.65
N LEU A 71 -6.95 12.07 7.52
CA LEU A 71 -8.03 12.05 6.55
C LEU A 71 -9.34 11.51 7.16
N PHE A 72 -9.27 10.41 7.91
CA PHE A 72 -10.44 9.86 8.60
C PHE A 72 -10.91 10.77 9.72
N ALA A 73 -9.99 11.46 10.40
CA ALA A 73 -10.33 12.39 11.48
C ALA A 73 -11.07 13.65 11.02
N GLN A 74 -10.87 14.06 9.75
CA GLN A 74 -11.56 15.22 9.17
C GLN A 74 -13.07 15.04 9.04
N GLN A 75 -13.52 13.81 8.79
CA GLN A 75 -14.94 13.47 8.68
C GLN A 75 -15.19 12.16 9.43
N PRO A 76 -15.20 12.21 10.77
CA PRO A 76 -15.33 10.98 11.55
C PRO A 76 -16.71 10.36 11.38
N ARG A 77 -16.72 9.03 11.30
CA ARG A 77 -17.90 8.21 11.22
C ARG A 77 -18.00 7.39 12.50
N GLY A 78 -19.15 7.47 13.19
CA GLY A 78 -19.32 6.83 14.50
C GLY A 78 -19.22 5.31 14.48
N ASP A 79 -19.42 4.69 13.31
CA ASP A 79 -19.32 3.24 13.13
C ASP A 79 -17.95 2.77 12.60
N GLN A 80 -16.99 3.66 12.45
CA GLN A 80 -15.62 3.34 12.07
C GLN A 80 -14.67 3.43 13.26
N THR A 81 -13.71 2.51 13.32
CA THR A 81 -12.60 2.57 14.27
C THR A 81 -11.31 2.76 13.48
N VAL A 82 -10.55 3.77 13.82
CA VAL A 82 -9.25 4.07 13.17
C VAL A 82 -8.16 4.04 14.23
N VAL A 83 -7.19 3.15 14.03
CA VAL A 83 -6.04 2.98 14.91
C VAL A 83 -4.79 3.48 14.19
N LEU A 84 -4.14 4.48 14.75
CA LEU A 84 -2.81 4.92 14.32
C LEU A 84 -1.76 4.24 15.19
N THR A 85 -0.81 3.53 14.58
CA THR A 85 0.08 2.62 15.31
C THR A 85 1.15 3.30 16.17
N GLY A 86 1.57 4.48 15.82
CA GLY A 86 2.81 5.03 16.37
C GLY A 86 4.05 4.46 15.69
N GLY A 87 5.20 4.98 16.05
CA GLY A 87 6.50 4.61 15.48
C GLY A 87 7.39 5.80 15.16
N VAL A 88 8.49 5.54 14.47
CA VAL A 88 9.41 6.58 14.00
C VAL A 88 8.88 7.16 12.69
N ARG A 89 8.74 8.48 12.64
CA ARG A 89 8.17 9.16 11.48
C ARG A 89 9.19 9.27 10.33
N THR A 90 8.79 8.84 9.14
CA THR A 90 9.54 9.05 7.90
C THR A 90 9.17 10.40 7.26
N PRO A 91 9.95 10.86 6.25
CA PRO A 91 9.62 12.12 5.54
C PRO A 91 8.25 12.13 4.87
N THR A 92 7.71 10.97 4.52
CA THR A 92 6.39 10.84 3.87
C THR A 92 5.23 10.78 4.87
N GLY A 93 5.53 10.79 6.18
CA GLY A 93 4.51 10.71 7.21
C GLY A 93 4.10 9.29 7.58
N SER A 94 4.81 8.28 7.11
CA SER A 94 4.65 6.91 7.57
C SER A 94 5.42 6.70 8.87
N LEU A 95 4.88 5.85 9.74
CA LEU A 95 5.50 5.46 10.98
C LEU A 95 6.07 4.04 10.83
N VAL A 96 7.31 3.86 11.26
CA VAL A 96 8.04 2.62 11.06
C VAL A 96 8.81 2.20 12.32
N GLY A 97 9.34 0.98 12.32
CA GLY A 97 10.16 0.45 13.39
C GLY A 97 9.40 -0.42 14.36
N ASN A 98 10.05 -0.74 15.49
CA ASN A 98 9.54 -1.74 16.45
C ASN A 98 8.22 -1.36 17.09
N ILE A 99 7.98 -0.08 17.37
CA ILE A 99 6.71 0.37 17.95
C ILE A 99 5.57 0.09 16.97
N THR A 100 5.79 0.34 15.68
CA THR A 100 4.80 0.06 14.64
C THR A 100 4.54 -1.43 14.51
N THR A 101 5.58 -2.25 14.44
CA THR A 101 5.42 -3.71 14.30
C THR A 101 4.78 -4.35 15.52
N GLU A 102 5.10 -3.89 16.72
CA GLU A 102 4.45 -4.35 17.95
C GLU A 102 2.96 -4.01 17.97
N ALA A 103 2.59 -2.83 17.48
CA ALA A 103 1.17 -2.48 17.35
C ALA A 103 0.46 -3.42 16.39
N PHE A 104 0.99 -3.66 15.20
CA PHE A 104 0.40 -4.57 14.23
C PHE A 104 0.32 -6.02 14.72
N ALA A 105 1.23 -6.44 15.56
CA ALA A 105 1.24 -7.78 16.15
C ALA A 105 -0.02 -8.10 16.98
N ARG A 106 -0.76 -7.09 17.37
CA ARG A 106 -1.99 -7.22 18.17
C ARG A 106 -3.25 -7.48 17.36
N PHE A 107 -3.17 -7.32 16.02
CA PHE A 107 -4.36 -7.31 15.18
C PHE A 107 -4.41 -8.50 14.23
N ASN A 108 -5.63 -8.95 13.95
CA ASN A 108 -5.94 -9.91 12.90
C ASN A 108 -6.67 -9.14 11.80
N LEU A 109 -6.05 -9.07 10.63
CA LEU A 109 -6.52 -8.21 9.55
C LEU A 109 -7.05 -9.05 8.38
N ASP A 110 -8.16 -8.62 7.79
CA ASP A 110 -8.71 -9.25 6.59
C ASP A 110 -7.88 -8.92 5.36
N LEU A 111 -7.45 -7.66 5.25
CA LEU A 111 -6.71 -7.13 4.12
C LEU A 111 -5.62 -6.18 4.60
N VAL A 112 -4.47 -6.23 3.93
CA VAL A 112 -3.46 -5.17 3.99
C VAL A 112 -3.31 -4.59 2.60
N PHE A 113 -3.45 -3.28 2.48
CA PHE A 113 -3.11 -2.52 1.28
C PHE A 113 -1.81 -1.78 1.49
N MET A 114 -0.91 -1.91 0.55
CA MET A 114 0.44 -1.39 0.66
C MET A 114 0.91 -0.86 -0.69
N GLY A 115 1.54 0.32 -0.67
CA GLY A 115 2.27 0.81 -1.84
C GLY A 115 3.64 0.15 -1.92
N THR A 116 4.35 0.43 -3.00
CA THR A 116 5.74 0.00 -3.17
C THR A 116 6.51 1.07 -3.93
N HIS A 117 7.79 1.20 -3.63
CA HIS A 117 8.69 2.04 -4.40
C HIS A 117 9.05 1.39 -5.74
N GLY A 118 9.24 0.09 -5.74
CA GLY A 118 9.53 -0.69 -6.93
C GLY A 118 8.95 -2.08 -6.88
N MET A 119 8.74 -2.67 -8.06
CA MET A 119 8.40 -4.08 -8.23
C MET A 119 9.19 -4.67 -9.40
N ASP A 120 9.75 -5.83 -9.18
CA ASP A 120 10.72 -6.46 -10.07
C ASP A 120 10.62 -7.97 -9.97
N ILE A 121 10.83 -8.67 -11.10
CA ILE A 121 10.71 -10.13 -11.13
C ILE A 121 11.70 -10.82 -10.19
N GLU A 122 12.90 -10.29 -10.07
CA GLU A 122 13.97 -10.89 -9.26
C GLU A 122 13.94 -10.39 -7.82
N PHE A 123 13.73 -9.08 -7.62
CA PHE A 123 13.83 -8.44 -6.31
C PHE A 123 12.48 -8.23 -5.62
N GLY A 124 11.38 -8.55 -6.28
CA GLY A 124 10.05 -8.41 -5.69
C GLY A 124 9.65 -6.95 -5.42
N PHE A 125 8.93 -6.75 -4.34
CA PHE A 125 8.53 -5.41 -3.88
C PHE A 125 9.60 -4.83 -2.96
N SER A 126 9.92 -3.56 -3.15
CA SER A 126 11.04 -2.94 -2.47
C SER A 126 10.77 -1.50 -2.02
N SER A 127 11.55 -1.07 -1.04
CA SER A 127 11.55 0.28 -0.48
C SER A 127 12.98 0.84 -0.47
N PRO A 128 13.17 2.16 -0.61
CA PRO A 128 14.48 2.77 -0.39
C PRO A 128 14.88 2.81 1.08
N ASN A 129 13.95 2.57 2.00
CA ASN A 129 14.13 2.66 3.44
C ASN A 129 14.13 1.26 4.07
N LEU A 130 15.26 0.88 4.69
CA LEU A 130 15.42 -0.42 5.31
C LEU A 130 14.40 -0.68 6.43
N ILE A 131 14.17 0.30 7.29
CA ILE A 131 13.27 0.15 8.44
C ILE A 131 11.82 0.03 7.95
N GLU A 132 11.45 0.77 6.91
CA GLU A 132 10.14 0.65 6.27
C GLU A 132 9.96 -0.75 5.67
N ALA A 133 10.97 -1.28 4.98
CA ALA A 133 10.90 -2.63 4.42
C ALA A 133 10.72 -3.69 5.51
N ASP A 134 11.43 -3.57 6.61
CA ASP A 134 11.30 -4.49 7.74
C ASP A 134 9.90 -4.40 8.38
N THR A 135 9.39 -3.18 8.54
CA THR A 135 8.02 -2.95 9.04
C THR A 135 6.99 -3.59 8.11
N ASN A 136 7.09 -3.35 6.81
CA ASN A 136 6.19 -3.93 5.82
C ASN A 136 6.19 -5.45 5.86
N ARG A 137 7.36 -6.05 5.99
CA ARG A 137 7.49 -7.52 6.07
C ARG A 137 6.73 -8.09 7.26
N GLU A 138 6.80 -7.44 8.41
CA GLU A 138 6.07 -7.89 9.61
C GLU A 138 4.56 -7.68 9.47
N VAL A 139 4.12 -6.58 8.88
CA VAL A 139 2.69 -6.28 8.69
C VAL A 139 2.03 -7.31 7.77
N ILE A 140 2.70 -7.70 6.69
CA ILE A 140 2.20 -8.71 5.74
C ILE A 140 1.80 -10.01 6.45
N ARG A 141 2.52 -10.40 7.47
CA ARG A 141 2.24 -11.62 8.24
C ARG A 141 0.94 -11.57 9.03
N ARG A 142 0.36 -10.38 9.23
CA ARG A 142 -0.83 -10.17 10.07
C ARG A 142 -2.13 -10.16 9.28
N ALA A 143 -2.07 -10.23 7.96
CA ALA A 143 -3.26 -10.15 7.12
C ALA A 143 -3.56 -11.47 6.44
N ALA A 144 -4.86 -11.75 6.30
CA ALA A 144 -5.32 -12.89 5.49
C ALA A 144 -5.01 -12.67 4.01
N LYS A 145 -5.06 -11.42 3.54
CA LYS A 145 -4.70 -11.05 2.16
C LYS A 145 -3.80 -9.82 2.14
N PHE A 146 -2.78 -9.88 1.29
CA PHE A 146 -1.85 -8.80 1.03
C PHE A 146 -2.02 -8.32 -0.42
N VAL A 147 -2.32 -7.03 -0.59
CA VAL A 147 -2.56 -6.40 -1.89
C VAL A 147 -1.66 -5.19 -2.05
N VAL A 148 -0.94 -5.15 -3.17
CA VAL A 148 -0.08 -4.02 -3.52
C VAL A 148 -0.79 -3.10 -4.51
N LEU A 149 -0.73 -1.80 -4.24
CA LEU A 149 -1.22 -0.75 -5.12
C LEU A 149 -0.01 -0.04 -5.73
N ALA A 150 0.19 -0.21 -7.03
CA ALA A 150 1.36 0.31 -7.73
C ALA A 150 1.04 0.61 -9.19
N ASP A 151 1.17 1.87 -9.60
CA ASP A 151 1.06 2.18 -11.01
C ASP A 151 2.18 1.50 -11.82
N HIS A 152 2.03 1.48 -13.14
CA HIS A 152 2.96 0.79 -14.04
C HIS A 152 4.39 1.32 -13.98
N THR A 153 4.60 2.56 -13.54
CA THR A 153 5.94 3.14 -13.46
C THR A 153 6.82 2.49 -12.41
N LYS A 154 6.23 1.72 -11.49
CA LYS A 154 6.97 1.00 -10.44
C LYS A 154 7.64 -0.28 -10.96
N TRP A 155 7.22 -0.78 -12.12
CA TRP A 155 7.81 -1.99 -12.70
C TRP A 155 9.25 -1.77 -13.14
N GLY A 156 10.13 -2.71 -12.77
CA GLY A 156 11.55 -2.65 -13.08
C GLY A 156 12.37 -1.75 -12.17
N ILE A 157 11.73 -1.09 -11.19
CA ILE A 157 12.44 -0.29 -10.20
C ILE A 157 12.81 -1.17 -9.01
N ARG A 158 14.05 -1.04 -8.57
CA ARG A 158 14.61 -1.77 -7.44
C ARG A 158 14.99 -0.80 -6.35
N GLY A 159 14.24 -0.82 -5.25
CA GLY A 159 14.60 -0.09 -4.04
C GLY A 159 15.75 -0.78 -3.31
N PHE A 160 16.34 -0.08 -2.37
CA PHE A 160 17.47 -0.59 -1.60
C PHE A 160 17.17 -1.89 -0.85
N SER A 161 15.96 -2.02 -0.30
CA SER A 161 15.58 -3.17 0.53
C SER A 161 14.27 -3.80 0.05
N SER A 162 14.31 -5.09 -0.26
CA SER A 162 13.11 -5.86 -0.63
C SER A 162 12.34 -6.28 0.61
N PHE A 163 11.01 -6.22 0.55
CA PHE A 163 10.17 -6.62 1.68
C PHE A 163 9.25 -7.80 1.39
N ALA A 164 9.07 -8.17 0.12
CA ALA A 164 8.30 -9.35 -0.27
C ALA A 164 8.65 -9.77 -1.69
N GLU A 165 8.57 -11.08 -1.95
CA GLU A 165 8.60 -11.60 -3.31
C GLU A 165 7.26 -11.32 -4.00
N LEU A 166 7.22 -11.31 -5.33
CA LEU A 166 5.97 -11.10 -6.07
C LEU A 166 4.91 -12.13 -5.68
N SER A 167 5.31 -13.39 -5.52
CA SER A 167 4.41 -14.50 -5.18
C SER A 167 3.77 -14.41 -3.80
N GLU A 168 4.30 -13.56 -2.91
CA GLU A 168 3.70 -13.33 -1.59
C GLU A 168 2.45 -12.46 -1.66
N ALA A 169 2.28 -11.68 -2.72
CA ALA A 169 1.09 -10.86 -2.88
C ALA A 169 -0.10 -11.70 -3.36
N ASP A 170 -1.24 -11.54 -2.71
CA ASP A 170 -2.50 -12.11 -3.16
C ASP A 170 -3.07 -11.34 -4.35
N GLY A 171 -2.76 -10.06 -4.43
CA GLY A 171 -3.16 -9.22 -5.53
C GLY A 171 -2.23 -8.03 -5.75
N VAL A 172 -2.20 -7.56 -6.98
CA VAL A 172 -1.61 -6.30 -7.38
C VAL A 172 -2.62 -5.54 -8.23
N ILE A 173 -2.80 -4.27 -7.93
CA ILE A 173 -3.58 -3.37 -8.76
C ILE A 173 -2.61 -2.37 -9.36
N THR A 174 -2.50 -2.41 -10.68
CA THR A 174 -1.59 -1.55 -11.45
C THR A 174 -2.35 -0.77 -12.53
N THR A 175 -1.66 -0.04 -13.36
CA THR A 175 -2.24 0.74 -14.46
C THR A 175 -1.86 0.16 -15.82
N ASP A 176 -2.52 0.61 -16.89
CA ASP A 176 -2.45 0.02 -18.23
C ASP A 176 -1.19 0.35 -19.04
N GLY A 177 -0.19 0.96 -18.43
CA GLY A 177 1.07 1.33 -19.09
C GLY A 177 2.14 0.23 -19.17
N LEU A 178 1.87 -0.96 -18.65
CA LEU A 178 2.81 -2.07 -18.72
C LEU A 178 2.85 -2.68 -20.13
N SER A 179 4.04 -3.14 -20.54
CA SER A 179 4.14 -3.97 -21.75
C SER A 179 3.38 -5.27 -21.58
N PRO A 180 2.91 -5.92 -22.67
CA PRO A 180 2.30 -7.24 -22.58
C PRO A 180 3.19 -8.28 -21.88
N GLU A 181 4.50 -8.20 -22.11
CA GLU A 181 5.48 -9.06 -21.47
C GLU A 181 5.54 -8.84 -19.97
N ALA A 182 5.63 -7.60 -19.52
CA ALA A 182 5.66 -7.26 -18.10
C ALA A 182 4.37 -7.69 -17.39
N LEU A 183 3.22 -7.43 -18.02
CA LEU A 183 1.93 -7.85 -17.48
C LEU A 183 1.82 -9.37 -17.39
N GLY A 184 2.31 -10.09 -18.40
CA GLY A 184 2.38 -11.55 -18.39
C GLY A 184 3.24 -12.07 -17.24
N THR A 185 4.38 -11.46 -16.98
CA THR A 185 5.25 -11.80 -15.86
C THR A 185 4.54 -11.61 -14.52
N LEU A 186 3.85 -10.49 -14.33
CA LEU A 186 3.06 -10.27 -13.11
C LEU A 186 2.00 -11.36 -12.92
N ARG A 187 1.27 -11.69 -13.97
CA ARG A 187 0.20 -12.68 -13.92
C ARG A 187 0.68 -14.12 -13.66
N GLU A 188 1.89 -14.43 -14.09
CA GLU A 188 2.51 -15.71 -13.79
C GLU A 188 2.94 -15.86 -12.33
N ASN A 189 3.22 -14.75 -11.66
CA ASN A 189 3.79 -14.75 -10.30
C ASN A 189 2.80 -14.33 -9.21
N ILE A 190 1.72 -13.64 -9.55
CA ILE A 190 0.75 -13.08 -8.60
C ILE A 190 -0.63 -13.63 -8.89
N LYS A 191 -1.33 -14.03 -7.84
CA LYS A 191 -2.63 -14.71 -7.92
C LYS A 191 -3.70 -13.89 -8.65
N GLU A 192 -3.79 -12.58 -8.36
CA GLU A 192 -4.73 -11.68 -8.99
C GLU A 192 -4.04 -10.39 -9.40
N VAL A 193 -4.10 -10.05 -10.68
CA VAL A 193 -3.56 -8.80 -11.19
C VAL A 193 -4.70 -8.02 -11.85
N LEU A 194 -5.03 -6.88 -11.28
CA LEU A 194 -6.04 -5.96 -11.81
C LEU A 194 -5.34 -4.78 -12.48
N VAL A 195 -5.86 -4.40 -13.66
CA VAL A 195 -5.32 -3.28 -14.43
C VAL A 195 -6.36 -2.15 -14.46
N ALA A 196 -6.01 -1.06 -13.79
CA ALA A 196 -6.84 0.14 -13.79
C ALA A 196 -6.56 0.97 -15.04
N LYS A 197 -7.62 1.52 -15.59
CA LYS A 197 -7.55 2.45 -16.74
C LYS A 197 -7.84 3.86 -16.24
N PRO A 198 -6.82 4.71 -16.20
CA PRO A 198 -6.99 6.12 -15.83
C PRO A 198 -7.93 6.88 -16.77
#